data_2ef7d9bc7bfd4e0cee57a782e3201bc7
#
_entry.id   2ef7d9bc7bfd4e0cee57a782e3201bc7
#
_cell.length_a   1.000
_cell.length_b   1.000
_cell.length_c   1.000
_cell.angle_alpha   90.00
_cell.angle_beta   90.00
_cell.angle_gamma   90.00
#
_symmetry.space_group_name_H-M   'P 1'
#
loop_
_entity.id
_entity.type
_entity.pdbx_description
1 polymer ?
#
loop_
_entity_poly.entity_id
_entity_poly.type
_entity_poly.pdbx_seq_one_letter_code
_entity_poly.pdbx_strand_id
1 'polypeptide(L)'
;MKQLVGLGVKEIVYVQPRRGFAGISLSWLCNKYSIDLTLVMPSSKEISDHQALCIELGAKPLFARIAAMPNANRLARLYAEKTNAYFVPLGLNHPFVIAGGVKCFYDFFKDKEKPKTMWSVISTGVLTRTMQIALPDTNFKAVAVARNIQQGELGVAEFYSYHKPFNSKSDLVPSDFDCEDSYDSKGWDYLNKYGNKDDWFFSVAGNARKPNIEKKLVNSYRDWNDLKDFKQYGI
;
A
#
# COMPACT_ATOMS: atom_id res chain seq x y z
N MET A 1 13.74 -0.39 6.33
CA MET A 1 13.81 0.06 7.74
C MET A 1 15.24 0.15 8.29
N LYS A 2 16.08 -0.89 8.24
CA LYS A 2 17.46 -0.84 8.77
C LYS A 2 18.28 0.36 8.25
N GLN A 3 18.19 0.66 6.95
CA GLN A 3 18.85 1.83 6.35
C GLN A 3 18.35 3.15 6.93
N LEU A 4 17.02 3.30 7.14
CA LEU A 4 16.46 4.51 7.74
C LEU A 4 16.92 4.69 9.19
N VAL A 5 16.99 3.60 9.96
CA VAL A 5 17.58 3.62 11.31
C VAL A 5 19.04 4.08 11.25
N GLY A 6 19.85 3.52 10.33
CA GLY A 6 21.25 3.90 10.14
C GLY A 6 21.43 5.37 9.70
N LEU A 7 20.46 5.94 9.00
CA LEU A 7 20.43 7.37 8.65
C LEU A 7 19.90 8.28 9.78
N GLY A 8 19.58 7.71 10.95
CA GLY A 8 19.09 8.48 12.10
C GLY A 8 17.66 8.99 11.96
N VAL A 9 16.85 8.44 11.06
CA VAL A 9 15.44 8.81 10.88
C VAL A 9 14.68 8.53 12.17
N LYS A 10 13.99 9.55 12.71
CA LYS A 10 13.20 9.47 13.95
C LYS A 10 11.72 9.33 13.71
N GLU A 11 11.22 9.91 12.63
CA GLU A 11 9.83 9.89 12.25
C GLU A 11 9.68 9.63 10.75
N ILE A 12 8.69 8.81 10.40
CA ILE A 12 8.25 8.59 9.02
C ILE A 12 6.84 9.19 8.89
N VAL A 13 6.57 9.84 7.76
CA VAL A 13 5.20 10.22 7.37
C VAL A 13 4.79 9.52 6.08
N TYR A 14 3.56 8.99 6.09
CA TYR A 14 2.97 8.26 4.97
C TYR A 14 1.49 8.57 4.84
N VAL A 15 0.91 8.35 3.66
CA VAL A 15 -0.54 8.47 3.43
C VAL A 15 -1.19 7.10 3.57
N GLN A 16 -2.12 6.95 4.51
CA GLN A 16 -2.92 5.74 4.64
C GLN A 16 -4.32 5.96 4.06
N PRO A 17 -4.63 5.36 2.91
CA PRO A 17 -5.98 5.31 2.38
C PRO A 17 -6.94 4.59 3.34
N ARG A 18 -8.25 4.69 3.09
CA ARG A 18 -9.23 3.91 3.86
C ARG A 18 -9.02 2.39 3.74
N ARG A 19 -8.47 1.93 2.60
CA ARG A 19 -8.06 0.54 2.37
C ARG A 19 -6.63 0.51 1.87
N GLY A 20 -5.86 -0.45 2.34
CA GLY A 20 -4.48 -0.66 1.94
C GLY A 20 -3.61 -1.19 3.07
N PHE A 21 -2.72 -2.11 2.77
CA PHE A 21 -1.87 -2.79 3.76
C PHE A 21 -0.54 -2.10 4.02
N ALA A 22 -0.14 -1.14 3.17
CA ALA A 22 1.15 -0.47 3.30
C ALA A 22 1.32 0.26 4.63
N GLY A 23 0.28 0.99 5.07
CA GLY A 23 0.31 1.67 6.38
C GLY A 23 0.32 0.69 7.54
N ILE A 24 -0.41 -0.42 7.46
CA ILE A 24 -0.40 -1.49 8.49
C ILE A 24 1.02 -2.06 8.63
N SER A 25 1.65 -2.41 7.50
CA SER A 25 3.01 -2.93 7.47
C SER A 25 4.04 -1.92 7.99
N LEU A 26 3.89 -0.63 7.61
CA LEU A 26 4.74 0.45 8.13
C LEU A 26 4.54 0.63 9.63
N SER A 27 3.29 0.60 10.13
CA SER A 27 3.00 0.73 11.57
C SER A 27 3.69 -0.34 12.38
N TRP A 28 3.58 -1.61 11.95
CA TRP A 28 4.28 -2.72 12.59
C TRP A 28 5.80 -2.57 12.53
N LEU A 29 6.34 -2.20 11.37
CA LEU A 29 7.79 -2.03 11.20
C LEU A 29 8.32 -0.84 12.02
N CYS A 30 7.64 0.29 12.02
CA CYS A 30 8.05 1.48 12.75
C CYS A 30 8.04 1.21 14.27
N ASN A 31 7.01 0.54 14.77
CA ASN A 31 6.95 0.09 16.16
C ASN A 31 8.14 -0.82 16.50
N LYS A 32 8.40 -1.84 15.67
CA LYS A 32 9.53 -2.77 15.85
C LYS A 32 10.90 -2.10 15.89
N TYR A 33 11.08 -1.00 15.15
CA TYR A 33 12.37 -0.28 15.05
C TYR A 33 12.40 1.03 15.86
N SER A 34 11.39 1.28 16.70
CA SER A 34 11.27 2.49 17.53
C SER A 34 11.39 3.78 16.71
N ILE A 35 10.75 3.81 15.54
CA ILE A 35 10.59 4.98 14.68
C ILE A 35 9.15 5.45 14.82
N ASP A 36 8.93 6.74 15.03
CA ASP A 36 7.59 7.33 15.01
C ASP A 36 6.99 7.23 13.60
N LEU A 37 5.69 6.96 13.52
CA LEU A 37 4.96 6.96 12.26
C LEU A 37 3.74 7.87 12.34
N THR A 38 3.74 8.92 11.54
CA THR A 38 2.56 9.76 11.32
C THR A 38 1.88 9.35 10.01
N LEU A 39 0.58 9.04 10.09
CA LEU A 39 -0.24 8.66 8.94
C LEU A 39 -1.27 9.73 8.62
N VAL A 40 -1.12 10.39 7.47
CA VAL A 40 -2.15 11.28 6.94
C VAL A 40 -3.29 10.41 6.40
N MET A 41 -4.48 10.56 6.97
CA MET A 41 -5.64 9.72 6.72
C MET A 41 -6.84 10.56 6.29
N PRO A 42 -7.63 10.13 5.27
CA PRO A 42 -8.90 10.77 4.99
C PRO A 42 -9.86 10.59 6.17
N SER A 43 -10.43 11.72 6.64
CA SER A 43 -11.41 11.73 7.72
C SER A 43 -12.78 11.24 7.24
N SER A 44 -13.52 10.60 8.15
CA SER A 44 -14.91 10.17 7.94
C SER A 44 -15.56 9.94 9.31
N LYS A 45 -16.90 9.75 9.36
CA LYS A 45 -17.62 9.47 10.62
C LYS A 45 -17.04 8.25 11.36
N GLU A 46 -16.61 7.24 10.61
CA GLU A 46 -15.93 6.07 11.13
C GLU A 46 -14.65 5.82 10.35
N ILE A 47 -13.59 5.46 11.05
CA ILE A 47 -12.35 4.99 10.45
C ILE A 47 -12.53 3.56 9.94
N SER A 48 -11.82 3.21 8.89
CA SER A 48 -11.85 1.83 8.34
C SER A 48 -11.05 0.87 9.22
N ASP A 49 -11.26 -0.43 9.05
CA ASP A 49 -10.48 -1.47 9.74
C ASP A 49 -8.98 -1.30 9.49
N HIS A 50 -8.57 -0.98 8.26
CA HIS A 50 -7.17 -0.73 7.91
C HIS A 50 -6.59 0.48 8.66
N GLN A 51 -7.33 1.59 8.75
CA GLN A 51 -6.91 2.78 9.50
C GLN A 51 -6.83 2.49 11.00
N ALA A 52 -7.82 1.77 11.53
CA ALA A 52 -7.85 1.38 12.94
C ALA A 52 -6.69 0.45 13.30
N LEU A 53 -6.37 -0.53 12.44
CA LEU A 53 -5.21 -1.40 12.64
C LEU A 53 -3.88 -0.65 12.64
N CYS A 54 -3.74 0.38 11.81
CA CYS A 54 -2.54 1.23 11.86
C CYS A 54 -2.38 1.89 13.21
N ILE A 55 -3.47 2.45 13.76
CA ILE A 55 -3.48 3.11 15.07
C ILE A 55 -3.20 2.10 16.18
N GLU A 56 -3.86 0.94 16.15
CA GLU A 56 -3.64 -0.15 17.12
C GLU A 56 -2.17 -0.61 17.14
N LEU A 57 -1.49 -0.57 15.99
CA LEU A 57 -0.08 -0.90 15.85
C LEU A 57 0.88 0.27 16.18
N GLY A 58 0.35 1.38 16.73
CA GLY A 58 1.16 2.49 17.25
C GLY A 58 1.37 3.67 16.31
N ALA A 59 0.73 3.69 15.12
CA ALA A 59 0.81 4.86 14.26
C ALA A 59 0.03 6.05 14.84
N LYS A 60 0.56 7.25 14.64
CA LYS A 60 -0.06 8.53 15.03
C LYS A 60 -0.93 9.02 13.87
N PRO A 61 -2.27 8.98 13.96
CA PRO A 61 -3.11 9.43 12.86
C PRO A 61 -3.13 10.96 12.78
N LEU A 62 -3.18 11.49 11.57
CA LEU A 62 -3.43 12.88 11.25
C LEU A 62 -4.57 12.91 10.22
N PHE A 63 -5.79 13.18 10.69
CA PHE A 63 -6.97 13.17 9.84
C PHE A 63 -7.10 14.47 9.05
N ALA A 64 -7.48 14.35 7.79
CA ALA A 64 -7.74 15.49 6.91
C ALA A 64 -8.98 15.25 6.06
N ARG A 65 -9.76 16.32 5.82
CA ARG A 65 -10.89 16.31 4.88
C ARG A 65 -10.34 16.38 3.46
N ILE A 66 -10.13 15.23 2.85
CA ILE A 66 -9.55 15.10 1.52
C ILE A 66 -10.42 14.22 0.62
N ALA A 67 -10.70 14.73 -0.58
CA ALA A 67 -11.46 14.00 -1.58
C ALA A 67 -10.58 13.09 -2.45
N ALA A 68 -9.29 13.41 -2.62
CA ALA A 68 -8.39 12.71 -3.54
C ALA A 68 -7.03 12.41 -2.91
N MET A 69 -6.50 11.21 -3.19
CA MET A 69 -5.21 10.75 -2.65
C MET A 69 -4.01 11.64 -3.03
N PRO A 70 -3.92 12.26 -4.22
CA PRO A 70 -2.86 13.22 -4.52
C PRO A 70 -2.79 14.38 -3.51
N ASN A 71 -3.94 14.89 -3.05
CA ASN A 71 -3.99 15.94 -2.03
C ASN A 71 -3.46 15.44 -0.68
N ALA A 72 -3.84 14.22 -0.27
CA ALA A 72 -3.29 13.61 0.94
C ALA A 72 -1.77 13.45 0.85
N ASN A 73 -1.27 13.03 -0.31
CA ASN A 73 0.16 12.87 -0.53
C ASN A 73 0.91 14.21 -0.48
N ARG A 74 0.30 15.28 -0.98
CA ARG A 74 0.82 16.66 -0.85
C ARG A 74 0.88 17.09 0.63
N LEU A 75 -0.18 16.82 1.41
CA LEU A 75 -0.20 17.13 2.85
C LEU A 75 0.89 16.39 3.61
N ALA A 76 1.08 15.09 3.34
CA ALA A 76 2.13 14.30 3.96
C ALA A 76 3.53 14.86 3.65
N ARG A 77 3.75 15.33 2.43
CA ARG A 77 5.01 15.98 2.03
C ARG A 77 5.22 17.30 2.80
N LEU A 78 4.21 18.15 2.87
CA LEU A 78 4.26 19.40 3.64
C LEU A 78 4.55 19.15 5.11
N TYR A 79 3.91 18.13 5.71
CA TYR A 79 4.18 17.72 7.08
C TYR A 79 5.66 17.36 7.24
N ALA A 80 6.20 16.52 6.35
CA ALA A 80 7.59 16.11 6.39
C ALA A 80 8.57 17.29 6.31
N GLU A 81 8.31 18.23 5.40
CA GLU A 81 9.13 19.44 5.22
C GLU A 81 9.16 20.31 6.47
N LYS A 82 8.05 20.39 7.22
CA LYS A 82 7.92 21.22 8.42
C LYS A 82 8.43 20.55 9.69
N THR A 83 8.30 19.24 9.79
CA THR A 83 8.67 18.48 11.00
C THR A 83 10.01 17.77 10.89
N ASN A 84 10.65 17.83 9.72
CA ASN A 84 11.84 17.05 9.39
C ASN A 84 11.60 15.53 9.45
N ALA A 85 10.34 15.09 9.29
CA ALA A 85 10.01 13.68 9.17
C ALA A 85 10.39 13.13 7.80
N TYR A 86 10.67 11.83 7.73
CA TYR A 86 11.02 11.17 6.48
C TYR A 86 9.76 10.84 5.68
N PHE A 87 9.57 11.49 4.54
CA PHE A 87 8.43 11.27 3.68
C PHE A 87 8.57 9.99 2.85
N VAL A 88 7.56 9.13 2.93
CA VAL A 88 7.41 7.94 2.07
C VAL A 88 6.22 8.15 1.13
N PRO A 89 6.40 8.14 -0.20
CA PRO A 89 5.32 8.35 -1.14
C PRO A 89 4.24 7.27 -1.11
N LEU A 90 3.02 7.64 -1.50
CA LEU A 90 1.90 6.72 -1.66
C LEU A 90 2.29 5.52 -2.55
N GLY A 91 1.88 4.32 -2.13
CA GLY A 91 2.22 3.06 -2.81
C GLY A 91 3.64 2.58 -2.52
N LEU A 92 4.34 3.18 -1.55
CA LEU A 92 5.72 2.83 -1.17
C LEU A 92 6.71 2.99 -2.35
N ASN A 93 6.44 3.91 -3.28
CA ASN A 93 7.32 4.17 -4.42
C ASN A 93 8.61 4.86 -3.97
N HIS A 94 9.50 4.08 -3.38
CA HIS A 94 10.73 4.55 -2.75
C HIS A 94 11.90 3.61 -3.07
N PRO A 95 13.10 4.12 -3.41
CA PRO A 95 14.25 3.30 -3.79
C PRO A 95 14.59 2.20 -2.79
N PHE A 96 14.56 2.48 -1.49
CA PHE A 96 14.85 1.46 -0.46
C PHE A 96 13.80 0.36 -0.38
N VAL A 97 12.53 0.67 -0.67
CA VAL A 97 11.46 -0.32 -0.71
C VAL A 97 11.61 -1.20 -1.93
N ILE A 98 11.86 -0.60 -3.09
CA ILE A 98 12.07 -1.32 -4.35
C ILE A 98 13.31 -2.23 -4.23
N ALA A 99 14.46 -1.70 -3.80
CA ALA A 99 15.68 -2.48 -3.62
C ALA A 99 15.50 -3.62 -2.61
N GLY A 100 14.81 -3.37 -1.50
CA GLY A 100 14.46 -4.40 -0.51
C GLY A 100 13.55 -5.48 -1.08
N GLY A 101 12.55 -5.09 -1.86
CA GLY A 101 11.65 -6.01 -2.55
C GLY A 101 12.38 -6.86 -3.59
N VAL A 102 13.21 -6.24 -4.44
CA VAL A 102 14.05 -6.96 -5.41
C VAL A 102 14.91 -8.02 -4.72
N LYS A 103 15.58 -7.63 -3.63
CA LYS A 103 16.36 -8.58 -2.84
C LYS A 103 15.52 -9.73 -2.30
N CYS A 104 14.34 -9.45 -1.74
CA CYS A 104 13.45 -10.48 -1.21
C CYS A 104 13.02 -11.49 -2.29
N PHE A 105 12.62 -11.01 -3.47
CA PHE A 105 12.25 -11.88 -4.58
C PHE A 105 13.44 -12.67 -5.10
N TYR A 106 14.59 -12.03 -5.27
CA TYR A 106 15.82 -12.70 -5.68
C TYR A 106 16.21 -13.81 -4.70
N ASP A 107 16.24 -13.52 -3.39
CA ASP A 107 16.59 -14.50 -2.36
C ASP A 107 15.59 -15.66 -2.33
N PHE A 108 14.29 -15.37 -2.51
CA PHE A 108 13.25 -16.41 -2.54
C PHE A 108 13.40 -17.37 -3.73
N PHE A 109 13.72 -16.84 -4.90
CA PHE A 109 13.81 -17.63 -6.14
C PHE A 109 15.23 -18.12 -6.46
N LYS A 110 16.21 -17.83 -5.60
CA LYS A 110 17.61 -18.17 -5.84
C LYS A 110 17.83 -19.63 -6.18
N ASP A 111 17.21 -20.53 -5.41
CA ASP A 111 17.33 -21.97 -5.53
C ASP A 111 16.00 -22.65 -5.93
N LYS A 112 15.10 -21.91 -6.57
CA LYS A 112 13.78 -22.39 -6.98
C LYS A 112 13.56 -22.14 -8.47
N GLU A 113 12.72 -22.95 -9.07
CA GLU A 113 12.20 -22.70 -10.41
C GLU A 113 11.43 -21.36 -10.41
N LYS A 114 11.77 -20.52 -11.38
CA LYS A 114 11.11 -19.23 -11.57
C LYS A 114 9.83 -19.44 -12.38
N PRO A 115 8.75 -18.72 -12.06
CA PRO A 115 7.53 -18.80 -12.85
C PRO A 115 7.75 -18.30 -14.28
N LYS A 116 7.20 -19.00 -15.26
CA LYS A 116 7.15 -18.51 -16.65
C LYS A 116 6.23 -17.29 -16.78
N THR A 117 5.10 -17.32 -16.08
CA THR A 117 4.13 -16.23 -16.04
C THR A 117 3.71 -15.97 -14.59
N MET A 118 3.65 -14.70 -14.21
CA MET A 118 3.20 -14.27 -12.88
C MET A 118 2.12 -13.19 -13.00
N TRP A 119 1.01 -13.43 -12.35
CA TRP A 119 -0.09 -12.48 -12.22
C TRP A 119 0.04 -11.66 -10.93
N SER A 120 -0.31 -10.41 -10.99
CA SER A 120 -0.36 -9.52 -9.84
C SER A 120 -1.46 -8.47 -9.98
N VAL A 121 -1.90 -7.93 -8.85
CA VAL A 121 -2.83 -6.80 -8.83
C VAL A 121 -2.07 -5.49 -8.73
N ILE A 122 -2.56 -4.47 -9.42
CA ILE A 122 -1.85 -3.21 -9.57
C ILE A 122 -2.76 -2.01 -9.24
N SER A 123 -2.21 -1.08 -8.44
CA SER A 123 -2.74 0.26 -8.25
C SER A 123 -1.71 1.34 -8.57
N THR A 124 -0.50 1.23 -8.05
CA THR A 124 0.65 2.12 -8.34
C THR A 124 1.76 1.44 -9.14
N GLY A 125 1.63 0.14 -9.36
CA GLY A 125 2.58 -0.66 -10.12
C GLY A 125 3.93 -0.91 -9.46
N VAL A 126 4.19 -0.38 -8.28
CA VAL A 126 5.51 -0.49 -7.62
C VAL A 126 5.91 -1.94 -7.39
N LEU A 127 4.98 -2.76 -6.88
CA LEU A 127 5.25 -4.18 -6.64
C LEU A 127 5.56 -4.94 -7.95
N THR A 128 4.72 -4.77 -8.96
CA THR A 128 4.88 -5.45 -10.26
C THR A 128 6.21 -5.09 -10.90
N ARG A 129 6.58 -3.79 -10.92
CA ARG A 129 7.91 -3.37 -11.41
C ARG A 129 9.06 -3.93 -10.58
N THR A 130 8.88 -4.02 -9.25
CA THR A 130 9.89 -4.61 -8.35
C THR A 130 10.12 -6.09 -8.70
N MET A 131 9.03 -6.84 -8.96
CA MET A 131 9.12 -8.24 -9.39
C MET A 131 9.79 -8.38 -10.76
N GLN A 132 9.48 -7.50 -11.72
CA GLN A 132 10.12 -7.50 -13.05
C GLN A 132 11.64 -7.31 -12.97
N ILE A 133 12.11 -6.45 -12.06
CA ILE A 133 13.56 -6.27 -11.84
C ILE A 133 14.19 -7.55 -11.27
N ALA A 134 13.51 -8.22 -10.35
CA ALA A 134 14.02 -9.43 -9.69
C ALA A 134 13.95 -10.68 -10.58
N LEU A 135 12.99 -10.73 -11.49
CA LEU A 135 12.65 -11.88 -12.34
C LEU A 135 12.52 -11.43 -13.81
N PRO A 136 13.61 -11.02 -14.46
CA PRO A 136 13.56 -10.39 -15.79
C PRO A 136 13.06 -11.33 -16.90
N ASP A 137 13.17 -12.63 -16.72
CA ASP A 137 12.76 -13.65 -17.70
C ASP A 137 11.30 -14.13 -17.48
N THR A 138 10.59 -13.59 -16.48
CA THR A 138 9.21 -13.93 -16.19
C THR A 138 8.26 -12.99 -16.95
N ASN A 139 7.23 -13.56 -17.59
CA ASN A 139 6.15 -12.77 -18.18
C ASN A 139 5.20 -12.29 -17.06
N PHE A 140 4.90 -11.00 -17.04
CA PHE A 140 4.00 -10.43 -16.03
C PHE A 140 2.65 -10.06 -16.63
N LYS A 141 1.59 -10.41 -15.89
CA LYS A 141 0.21 -10.00 -16.17
C LYS A 141 -0.33 -9.22 -14.98
N ALA A 142 -0.81 -8.01 -15.24
CA ALA A 142 -1.20 -7.07 -14.21
C ALA A 142 -2.68 -6.70 -14.30
N VAL A 143 -3.43 -6.91 -13.22
CA VAL A 143 -4.86 -6.55 -13.14
C VAL A 143 -5.01 -5.24 -12.38
N ALA A 144 -5.39 -4.17 -13.08
CA ALA A 144 -5.63 -2.87 -12.47
C ALA A 144 -7.01 -2.82 -11.79
N VAL A 145 -7.03 -2.38 -10.54
CA VAL A 145 -8.24 -2.39 -9.69
C VAL A 145 -8.64 -1.01 -9.15
N ALA A 146 -7.75 -0.02 -9.20
CA ALA A 146 -7.96 1.23 -8.48
C ALA A 146 -8.24 2.45 -9.38
N ARG A 147 -7.59 2.57 -10.51
CA ARG A 147 -7.64 3.73 -11.40
C ARG A 147 -7.00 3.42 -12.74
N ASN A 148 -7.09 4.38 -13.66
CA ASN A 148 -6.32 4.30 -14.90
C ASN A 148 -4.82 4.30 -14.58
N ILE A 149 -4.12 3.37 -15.21
CA ILE A 149 -2.68 3.20 -15.06
C ILE A 149 -1.97 4.27 -15.90
N GLN A 150 -0.94 4.89 -15.33
CA GLN A 150 -0.12 5.87 -16.02
C GLN A 150 1.02 5.19 -16.78
N GLN A 151 1.53 5.87 -17.80
CA GLN A 151 2.71 5.40 -18.54
C GLN A 151 3.87 5.11 -17.57
N GLY A 152 4.53 3.97 -17.75
CA GLY A 152 5.65 3.52 -16.92
C GLY A 152 5.26 2.85 -15.59
N GLU A 153 4.00 2.87 -15.19
CA GLU A 153 3.56 2.17 -13.96
C GLU A 153 3.48 0.65 -14.14
N LEU A 154 3.25 0.18 -15.36
CA LEU A 154 3.19 -1.25 -15.70
C LEU A 154 4.57 -1.91 -15.88
N GLY A 155 5.60 -1.12 -16.23
CA GLY A 155 6.80 -1.69 -16.79
C GLY A 155 6.48 -2.43 -18.10
N VAL A 156 6.82 -3.71 -18.20
CA VAL A 156 6.59 -4.59 -19.37
C VAL A 156 5.42 -5.56 -19.17
N ALA A 157 4.57 -5.38 -18.16
CA ALA A 157 3.46 -6.28 -17.89
C ALA A 157 2.34 -6.17 -18.93
N GLU A 158 1.76 -7.29 -19.31
CA GLU A 158 0.47 -7.35 -20.00
C GLU A 158 -0.61 -6.83 -19.06
N PHE A 159 -1.53 -6.00 -19.58
CA PHE A 159 -2.45 -5.22 -18.77
C PHE A 159 -3.90 -5.65 -18.94
N TYR A 160 -4.59 -5.78 -17.81
CA TYR A 160 -6.01 -6.01 -17.71
C TYR A 160 -6.65 -4.95 -16.79
N SER A 161 -7.82 -4.43 -17.14
CA SER A 161 -8.60 -3.55 -16.27
C SER A 161 -9.75 -4.33 -15.65
N TYR A 162 -9.84 -4.35 -14.33
CA TYR A 162 -10.94 -5.02 -13.65
C TYR A 162 -12.24 -4.23 -13.85
N HIS A 163 -13.32 -4.91 -14.18
CA HIS A 163 -14.58 -4.28 -14.60
C HIS A 163 -15.40 -3.64 -13.47
N LYS A 164 -15.09 -3.91 -12.22
CA LYS A 164 -15.80 -3.35 -11.05
C LYS A 164 -14.98 -2.25 -10.34
N PRO A 165 -15.66 -1.31 -9.67
CA PRO A 165 -15.00 -0.28 -8.87
C PRO A 165 -14.07 -0.87 -7.80
N PHE A 166 -13.08 -0.06 -7.37
CA PHE A 166 -12.09 -0.47 -6.36
C PHE A 166 -12.72 -1.03 -5.07
N ASN A 167 -13.76 -0.39 -4.56
CA ASN A 167 -14.38 -0.77 -3.28
C ASN A 167 -15.32 -1.98 -3.36
N SER A 168 -15.61 -2.50 -4.56
CA SER A 168 -16.45 -3.68 -4.72
C SER A 168 -15.65 -4.95 -4.52
N LYS A 169 -16.30 -5.99 -3.99
CA LYS A 169 -15.72 -7.33 -3.95
C LYS A 169 -15.52 -7.90 -5.35
N SER A 170 -14.56 -8.79 -5.48
CA SER A 170 -14.36 -9.64 -6.66
C SER A 170 -15.56 -10.53 -6.93
N ASP A 171 -15.74 -10.97 -8.17
CA ASP A 171 -16.75 -11.98 -8.53
C ASP A 171 -16.34 -13.37 -8.06
N LEU A 172 -15.02 -13.63 -8.01
CA LEU A 172 -14.44 -14.87 -7.51
C LEU A 172 -13.46 -14.55 -6.39
N VAL A 173 -13.68 -15.15 -5.23
CA VAL A 173 -12.77 -15.09 -4.08
C VAL A 173 -12.19 -16.48 -3.89
N PRO A 174 -10.86 -16.66 -3.73
CA PRO A 174 -10.28 -17.97 -3.47
C PRO A 174 -10.80 -18.57 -2.16
N SER A 175 -10.99 -19.88 -2.13
CA SER A 175 -11.44 -20.61 -0.96
C SER A 175 -10.31 -21.31 -0.20
N ASP A 176 -9.19 -21.52 -0.84
CA ASP A 176 -8.07 -22.35 -0.40
C ASP A 176 -6.90 -21.53 0.18
N PHE A 177 -6.92 -20.21 0.03
CA PHE A 177 -5.98 -19.30 0.67
C PHE A 177 -6.62 -17.94 1.00
N ASP A 178 -6.09 -17.26 2.03
CA ASP A 178 -6.58 -15.94 2.45
C ASP A 178 -6.15 -14.87 1.43
N CYS A 179 -7.12 -14.12 0.93
CA CYS A 179 -6.95 -13.16 -0.14
C CYS A 179 -7.91 -11.98 0.05
N GLU A 180 -7.43 -10.75 -0.07
CA GLU A 180 -8.27 -9.56 0.14
C GLU A 180 -9.33 -9.44 -0.95
N ASP A 181 -10.61 -9.44 -0.52
CA ASP A 181 -11.81 -9.54 -1.38
C ASP A 181 -11.93 -8.46 -2.44
N SER A 182 -11.48 -7.24 -2.15
CA SER A 182 -11.65 -6.08 -3.03
C SER A 182 -10.38 -5.71 -3.81
N TYR A 183 -9.28 -6.41 -3.56
CA TYR A 183 -8.00 -6.15 -4.20
C TYR A 183 -7.43 -7.40 -4.88
N ASP A 184 -6.72 -8.24 -4.13
CA ASP A 184 -6.03 -9.40 -4.72
C ASP A 184 -6.98 -10.43 -5.31
N SER A 185 -8.17 -10.63 -4.74
CA SER A 185 -9.18 -11.54 -5.31
C SER A 185 -9.63 -11.15 -6.72
N LYS A 186 -9.50 -9.88 -7.12
CA LYS A 186 -9.77 -9.44 -8.50
C LYS A 186 -8.72 -9.95 -9.49
N GLY A 187 -7.47 -10.03 -9.04
CA GLY A 187 -6.41 -10.67 -9.82
C GLY A 187 -6.61 -12.16 -9.95
N TRP A 188 -7.03 -12.81 -8.86
CA TRP A 188 -7.37 -14.23 -8.85
C TRP A 188 -8.52 -14.57 -9.80
N ASP A 189 -9.59 -13.75 -9.82
CA ASP A 189 -10.70 -13.90 -10.75
C ASP A 189 -10.23 -13.86 -12.22
N TYR A 190 -9.36 -12.90 -12.55
CA TYR A 190 -8.83 -12.77 -13.91
C TYR A 190 -7.81 -13.86 -14.27
N LEU A 191 -7.01 -14.33 -13.31
CA LEU A 191 -6.17 -15.50 -13.51
C LEU A 191 -7.01 -16.73 -13.86
N ASN A 192 -8.09 -17.00 -13.12
CA ASN A 192 -8.96 -18.13 -13.40
C ASN A 192 -9.66 -18.04 -14.77
N LYS A 193 -9.93 -16.81 -15.23
CA LYS A 193 -10.61 -16.56 -16.48
C LYS A 193 -9.70 -16.55 -17.71
N TYR A 194 -8.47 -16.06 -17.57
CA TYR A 194 -7.56 -15.78 -18.68
C TYR A 194 -6.16 -16.40 -18.51
N GLY A 195 -5.87 -17.00 -17.38
CA GLY A 195 -4.59 -17.61 -17.08
C GLY A 195 -4.48 -19.06 -17.57
N ASN A 196 -3.28 -19.61 -17.44
CA ASN A 196 -2.97 -21.00 -17.67
C ASN A 196 -2.74 -21.73 -16.34
N LYS A 197 -2.82 -23.06 -16.37
CA LYS A 197 -2.66 -23.92 -15.17
C LYS A 197 -1.34 -23.69 -14.43
N ASP A 198 -0.27 -23.37 -15.16
CA ASP A 198 1.08 -23.21 -14.60
C ASP A 198 1.43 -21.74 -14.31
N ASP A 199 0.48 -20.81 -14.48
CA ASP A 199 0.67 -19.41 -14.14
C ASP A 199 0.67 -19.25 -12.60
N TRP A 200 1.57 -18.41 -12.11
CA TRP A 200 1.65 -18.07 -10.70
C TRP A 200 0.85 -16.82 -10.38
N PHE A 201 0.30 -16.76 -9.17
CA PHE A 201 -0.39 -15.59 -8.65
C PHE A 201 0.34 -15.05 -7.41
N PHE A 202 0.62 -13.77 -7.43
CA PHE A 202 1.16 -13.07 -6.26
C PHE A 202 0.05 -12.35 -5.51
N SER A 203 -0.34 -12.88 -4.35
CA SER A 203 -1.24 -12.22 -3.40
C SER A 203 -0.44 -11.39 -2.40
N VAL A 204 -0.84 -10.13 -2.22
CA VAL A 204 -0.18 -9.18 -1.31
C VAL A 204 -0.59 -9.45 0.13
N ALA A 205 -1.87 -9.71 0.37
CA ALA A 205 -2.42 -9.90 1.71
C ALA A 205 -3.79 -10.58 1.70
N GLY A 206 -4.14 -11.15 2.84
CA GLY A 206 -5.50 -11.55 3.15
C GLY A 206 -6.39 -10.38 3.56
N ASN A 207 -7.61 -10.68 3.98
CA ASN A 207 -8.51 -9.67 4.52
C ASN A 207 -7.95 -9.08 5.83
N ALA A 208 -8.15 -7.78 6.03
CA ALA A 208 -7.77 -7.15 7.28
C ALA A 208 -8.55 -7.76 8.45
N ARG A 209 -7.85 -8.17 9.51
CA ARG A 209 -8.51 -8.61 10.74
C ARG A 209 -9.34 -7.47 11.34
N LYS A 210 -10.33 -7.83 12.15
CA LYS A 210 -11.06 -6.82 12.91
C LYS A 210 -10.13 -6.15 13.92
N PRO A 211 -10.10 -4.81 14.01
CA PRO A 211 -9.34 -4.10 15.01
C PRO A 211 -9.97 -4.27 16.40
N ASN A 212 -9.14 -4.18 17.45
CA ASN A 212 -9.60 -4.19 18.83
C ASN A 212 -9.91 -2.80 19.38
N ILE A 213 -9.72 -1.76 18.58
CA ILE A 213 -10.04 -0.37 18.95
C ILE A 213 -11.38 0.08 18.35
N GLU A 214 -12.03 1.05 19.02
CA GLU A 214 -13.26 1.66 18.52
C GLU A 214 -13.00 2.43 17.22
N LYS A 215 -13.87 2.23 16.21
CA LYS A 215 -13.72 2.86 14.89
C LYS A 215 -14.38 4.23 14.78
N LYS A 216 -15.02 4.70 15.82
CA LYS A 216 -15.60 6.04 15.84
C LYS A 216 -14.47 7.07 15.83
N LEU A 217 -14.56 8.05 14.94
CA LEU A 217 -13.63 9.16 14.94
C LEU A 217 -13.80 9.97 16.22
N VAL A 218 -12.78 10.00 17.06
CA VAL A 218 -12.80 10.69 18.35
C VAL A 218 -12.06 12.04 18.27
N ASN A 219 -12.52 13.04 19.03
CA ASN A 219 -11.91 14.38 19.05
C ASN A 219 -10.46 14.42 19.54
N SER A 220 -9.99 13.35 20.20
CA SER A 220 -8.59 13.24 20.62
C SER A 220 -7.60 12.95 19.47
N TYR A 221 -8.11 12.54 18.29
CA TYR A 221 -7.24 12.38 17.14
C TYR A 221 -6.90 13.73 16.53
N ARG A 222 -5.64 13.89 16.14
CA ARG A 222 -5.15 15.10 15.47
C ARG A 222 -5.88 15.29 14.14
N ASP A 223 -6.46 16.46 13.94
CA ASP A 223 -6.98 16.91 12.66
C ASP A 223 -5.95 17.84 11.99
N TRP A 224 -5.90 17.79 10.66
CA TRP A 224 -5.00 18.68 9.90
C TRP A 224 -5.24 20.15 10.23
N ASN A 225 -6.51 20.55 10.44
CA ASN A 225 -6.88 21.91 10.74
C ASN A 225 -6.42 22.40 12.13
N ASP A 226 -6.04 21.48 13.03
CA ASP A 226 -5.49 21.81 14.34
C ASP A 226 -4.01 22.21 14.28
N LEU A 227 -3.36 21.94 13.14
CA LEU A 227 -1.97 22.30 12.89
C LEU A 227 -1.89 23.77 12.44
N LYS A 228 -1.81 24.71 13.40
CA LYS A 228 -1.85 26.18 13.15
C LYS A 228 -0.84 26.62 12.09
N ASP A 229 0.35 26.06 12.10
CA ASP A 229 1.45 26.40 11.19
C ASP A 229 1.21 25.96 9.73
N PHE A 230 0.18 25.14 9.49
CA PHE A 230 -0.18 24.63 8.16
C PHE A 230 -1.42 25.29 7.55
N LYS A 231 -2.16 26.12 8.33
CA LYS A 231 -3.40 26.77 7.84
C LYS A 231 -3.20 27.66 6.62
N GLN A 232 -2.01 28.21 6.45
CA GLN A 232 -1.66 29.07 5.30
C GLN A 232 -1.55 28.31 3.96
N TYR A 233 -1.50 26.98 3.99
CA TYR A 233 -1.37 26.17 2.77
C TYR A 233 -2.72 25.68 2.22
N GLY A 234 -3.81 26.23 2.70
CA GLY A 234 -5.20 26.14 2.29
C GLY A 234 -5.60 24.83 1.59
N ILE A 235 -6.27 23.95 2.30
CA ILE A 235 -7.09 22.90 1.71
C ILE A 235 -8.47 22.96 2.32
#